data_b8ca9f785785715cede0c01fce84dcc7
#
_entry.id   b8ca9f785785715cede0c01fce84dcc7
#
_cell.length_a   1.000
_cell.length_b   1.000
_cell.length_c   1.000
_cell.angle_alpha   90.00
_cell.angle_beta   90.00
_cell.angle_gamma   90.00
#
_symmetry.space_group_name_H-M   'P 1'
#
loop_
_entity.id
_entity.type
_entity.pdbx_description
1 polymer ?
#
loop_
_entity_poly.entity_id
_entity_poly.type
_entity_poly.pdbx_seq_one_letter_code
_entity_poly.pdbx_strand_id
1 'polypeptide(L)'
;MTTTAPARTGRFAVPPDHPSLPGHFPGRPIVPGVVLLDRVFELAAARPVRLLRAKFAAPVGPGDEVEVSFTERAENRLAFSCRCRGAAVLSGEVECAPP
;
A
#
# COMPACT_ATOMS: atom_id res chain seq x y z
N MET A 1 8.03 -28.37 3.54
CA MET A 1 8.27 -27.09 2.91
C MET A 1 7.25 -26.06 3.35
N THR A 2 7.70 -24.89 3.69
CA THR A 2 6.80 -23.87 4.17
C THR A 2 6.41 -22.95 3.03
N THR A 3 5.14 -22.80 2.81
CA THR A 3 4.64 -21.79 1.89
C THR A 3 4.66 -20.46 2.61
N THR A 4 5.26 -19.46 1.98
CA THR A 4 5.26 -18.12 2.56
C THR A 4 3.89 -17.52 2.34
N ALA A 5 3.04 -17.62 3.34
CA ALA A 5 1.72 -16.98 3.30
C ALA A 5 1.85 -15.55 3.77
N PRO A 6 0.99 -14.63 3.28
CA PRO A 6 0.97 -13.29 3.83
C PRO A 6 0.72 -13.33 5.32
N ALA A 7 1.48 -12.55 6.08
CA ALA A 7 1.26 -12.43 7.52
C ALA A 7 -0.12 -11.85 7.78
N ARG A 8 -0.59 -10.99 6.87
CA ARG A 8 -1.86 -10.33 7.03
C ARG A 8 -2.31 -9.71 5.71
N THR A 9 -3.61 -9.54 5.56
CA THR A 9 -4.18 -8.85 4.41
C THR A 9 -5.12 -7.74 4.88
N GLY A 10 -5.36 -6.79 4.00
CA GLY A 10 -6.29 -5.70 4.26
C GLY A 10 -6.77 -5.11 2.96
N ARG A 11 -7.66 -4.14 3.07
CA ARG A 11 -8.24 -3.45 1.91
C ARG A 11 -8.44 -2.00 2.24
N PHE A 12 -8.36 -1.16 1.22
CA PHE A 12 -8.72 0.25 1.36
C PHE A 12 -9.17 0.80 0.02
N ALA A 13 -9.86 1.93 0.09
CA ALA A 13 -10.17 2.75 -1.08
C ALA A 13 -10.02 4.19 -0.66
N VAL A 14 -9.55 5.04 -1.56
CA VAL A 14 -9.46 6.48 -1.30
C VAL A 14 -10.73 7.12 -1.83
N PRO A 15 -11.51 7.79 -0.99
CA PRO A 15 -12.78 8.36 -1.44
C PRO A 15 -12.56 9.48 -2.48
N PRO A 16 -13.54 9.68 -3.37
CA PRO A 16 -13.41 10.72 -4.42
C PRO A 16 -13.24 12.13 -3.88
N ASP A 17 -13.69 12.38 -2.65
CA ASP A 17 -13.59 13.69 -2.02
C ASP A 17 -12.35 13.85 -1.14
N HIS A 18 -11.38 12.95 -1.27
CA HIS A 18 -10.15 13.04 -0.48
C HIS A 18 -9.44 14.37 -0.78
N PRO A 19 -8.95 15.07 0.26
CA PRO A 19 -8.34 16.40 0.07
C PRO A 19 -7.14 16.45 -0.88
N SER A 20 -6.46 15.33 -1.11
CA SER A 20 -5.31 15.28 -2.01
C SER A 20 -5.71 15.29 -3.49
N LEU A 21 -6.98 15.10 -3.83
CA LEU A 21 -7.42 14.93 -5.21
C LEU A 21 -7.72 16.22 -5.95
N PRO A 22 -8.27 17.27 -5.32
CA PRO A 22 -8.60 18.50 -6.04
C PRO A 22 -7.36 19.10 -6.71
N GLY A 23 -7.50 19.48 -7.97
CA GLY A 23 -6.41 20.09 -8.71
C GLY A 23 -5.43 19.12 -9.33
N HIS A 24 -5.57 17.82 -9.05
CA HIS A 24 -4.71 16.80 -9.64
C HIS A 24 -5.46 16.13 -10.79
N PHE A 25 -4.84 16.15 -11.99
CA PHE A 25 -5.33 15.43 -13.16
C PHE A 25 -6.81 15.64 -13.43
N PRO A 26 -7.23 16.88 -13.77
CA PRO A 26 -8.65 17.16 -14.04
C PRO A 26 -9.19 16.18 -15.08
N GLY A 27 -10.37 15.62 -14.81
CA GLY A 27 -11.00 14.65 -15.68
C GLY A 27 -10.54 13.22 -15.52
N ARG A 28 -9.36 12.99 -14.93
CA ARG A 28 -8.83 11.64 -14.68
C ARG A 28 -8.05 11.65 -13.38
N PRO A 29 -8.72 11.76 -12.25
CA PRO A 29 -8.00 11.83 -10.98
C PRO A 29 -7.25 10.54 -10.68
N ILE A 30 -6.03 10.71 -10.20
CA ILE A 30 -5.16 9.61 -9.79
C ILE A 30 -4.78 9.86 -8.35
N VAL A 31 -4.85 8.82 -7.52
CA VAL A 31 -4.46 8.93 -6.13
C VAL A 31 -2.95 9.08 -6.04
N PRO A 32 -2.44 10.14 -5.39
CA PRO A 32 -0.99 10.29 -5.23
C PRO A 32 -0.37 9.13 -4.49
N GLY A 33 0.86 8.74 -4.89
CA GLY A 33 1.53 7.61 -4.29
C GLY A 33 1.70 7.69 -2.78
N VAL A 34 1.93 8.91 -2.26
CA VAL A 34 2.10 9.10 -0.83
C VAL A 34 0.81 8.75 -0.07
N VAL A 35 -0.35 8.98 -0.67
CA VAL A 35 -1.62 8.63 -0.05
C VAL A 35 -1.78 7.12 0.01
N LEU A 36 -1.37 6.42 -1.06
CA LEU A 36 -1.40 4.96 -1.05
C LEU A 36 -0.51 4.40 0.04
N LEU A 37 0.70 4.93 0.18
CA LEU A 37 1.62 4.48 1.22
C LEU A 37 1.05 4.73 2.61
N ASP A 38 0.42 5.88 2.85
CA ASP A 38 -0.21 6.16 4.13
C ASP A 38 -1.26 5.11 4.47
N ARG A 39 -2.07 4.72 3.50
CA ARG A 39 -3.10 3.70 3.72
C ARG A 39 -2.48 2.35 4.03
N VAL A 40 -1.42 1.98 3.30
CA VAL A 40 -0.71 0.73 3.58
C VAL A 40 -0.17 0.74 5.01
N PHE A 41 0.45 1.84 5.42
CA PHE A 41 1.04 1.94 6.75
C PHE A 41 -0.03 1.88 7.85
N GLU A 42 -1.20 2.47 7.61
CA GLU A 42 -2.32 2.37 8.57
C GLU A 42 -2.78 0.93 8.77
N LEU A 43 -2.71 0.12 7.72
CA LEU A 43 -3.12 -1.27 7.79
C LEU A 43 -2.04 -2.17 8.38
N ALA A 44 -0.79 -1.72 8.39
CA ALA A 44 0.30 -2.53 8.93
C ALA A 44 0.15 -2.71 10.43
N ALA A 45 0.29 -3.93 10.92
CA ALA A 45 0.21 -4.19 12.35
C ALA A 45 1.44 -3.69 13.07
N ALA A 46 2.57 -3.65 12.37
CA ALA A 46 3.81 -3.16 12.91
C ALA A 46 3.90 -1.64 12.72
N ARG A 47 4.86 -1.03 13.38
CA ARG A 47 5.06 0.41 13.30
C ARG A 47 6.16 0.71 12.28
N PRO A 48 5.82 1.15 11.06
CA PRO A 48 6.85 1.47 10.07
C PRO A 48 7.66 2.69 10.50
N VAL A 49 8.98 2.59 10.39
CA VAL A 49 9.89 3.70 10.72
C VAL A 49 10.75 4.10 9.54
N ARG A 50 10.86 3.26 8.51
CA ARG A 50 11.66 3.61 7.33
C ARG A 50 11.15 2.82 6.13
N LEU A 51 10.92 3.55 5.03
CA LEU A 51 10.58 2.92 3.76
C LEU A 51 11.88 2.51 3.07
N LEU A 52 12.07 1.22 2.84
CA LEU A 52 13.27 0.71 2.21
C LEU A 52 13.18 0.76 0.70
N ARG A 53 12.01 0.47 0.16
CA ARG A 53 11.75 0.59 -1.27
C ARG A 53 10.25 0.63 -1.52
N ALA A 54 9.89 1.25 -2.64
CA ALA A 54 8.52 1.23 -3.13
C ALA A 54 8.55 1.25 -4.65
N LYS A 55 7.68 0.47 -5.25
CA LYS A 55 7.54 0.42 -6.70
C LYS A 55 6.07 0.64 -7.05
N PHE A 56 5.80 1.71 -7.78
CA PHE A 56 4.45 2.01 -8.25
C PHE A 56 4.32 1.44 -9.65
N ALA A 57 3.48 0.45 -9.82
CA ALA A 57 3.36 -0.29 -11.06
C ALA A 57 2.21 0.20 -11.94
N ALA A 58 1.16 0.74 -11.34
CA ALA A 58 0.00 1.23 -12.09
C ALA A 58 -0.74 2.26 -11.25
N PRO A 59 -1.46 3.20 -11.89
CA PRO A 59 -2.23 4.20 -11.17
C PRO A 59 -3.46 3.59 -10.50
N VAL A 60 -3.88 4.23 -9.40
CA VAL A 60 -5.09 3.89 -8.67
C VAL A 60 -5.99 5.11 -8.69
N GLY A 61 -7.25 4.92 -9.04
CA GLY A 61 -8.22 6.00 -9.05
C GLY A 61 -9.01 6.07 -7.75
N PRO A 62 -9.67 7.20 -7.51
CA PRO A 62 -10.56 7.31 -6.35
C PRO A 62 -11.67 6.28 -6.45
N GLY A 63 -11.98 5.66 -5.31
CA GLY A 63 -13.02 4.64 -5.26
C GLY A 63 -12.57 3.24 -5.64
N ASP A 64 -11.38 3.10 -6.25
CA ASP A 64 -10.85 1.78 -6.57
C ASP A 64 -10.48 1.06 -5.28
N GLU A 65 -10.91 -0.19 -5.16
CA GLU A 65 -10.56 -1.00 -3.98
C GLU A 65 -9.18 -1.60 -4.18
N VAL A 66 -8.32 -1.41 -3.20
CA VAL A 66 -6.95 -1.93 -3.23
C VAL A 66 -6.82 -3.01 -2.16
N GLU A 67 -6.35 -4.18 -2.57
CA GLU A 67 -6.05 -5.27 -1.64
C GLU A 67 -4.57 -5.22 -1.30
N VAL A 68 -4.26 -5.31 -0.01
CA VAL A 68 -2.89 -5.26 0.49
C VAL A 68 -2.55 -6.57 1.17
N SER A 69 -1.40 -7.12 0.82
CA SER A 69 -0.87 -8.32 1.47
C SER A 69 0.45 -7.95 2.14
N PHE A 70 0.63 -8.39 3.39
CA PHE A 70 1.85 -8.16 4.15
C PHE A 70 2.55 -9.48 4.40
N THR A 71 3.88 -9.47 4.26
CA THR A 71 4.70 -10.65 4.49
C THR A 71 5.91 -10.23 5.32
N GLU A 72 6.13 -10.90 6.43
CA GLU A 72 7.35 -10.69 7.20
C GLU A 72 8.54 -11.27 6.44
N ARG A 73 9.57 -10.48 6.24
CA ARG A 73 10.73 -10.90 5.46
C ARG A 73 11.90 -11.25 6.33
N ALA A 74 12.17 -10.40 7.30
CA ALA A 74 13.26 -10.57 8.24
C ALA A 74 12.87 -9.87 9.52
N GLU A 75 13.73 -9.94 10.53
CA GLU A 75 13.46 -9.25 11.76
C GLU A 75 13.20 -7.76 11.50
N ASN A 76 12.07 -7.28 11.94
CA ASN A 76 11.67 -5.87 11.80
C ASN A 76 11.52 -5.41 10.35
N ARG A 77 11.33 -6.34 9.41
CA ARG A 77 11.07 -5.97 8.02
C ARG A 77 9.77 -6.55 7.55
N LEU A 78 8.98 -5.71 6.87
CA LEU A 78 7.66 -6.10 6.38
C LEU A 78 7.55 -5.72 4.91
N ALA A 79 7.29 -6.71 4.07
CA ALA A 79 7.03 -6.48 2.66
C ALA A 79 5.53 -6.29 2.47
N PHE A 80 5.16 -5.46 1.51
CA PHE A 80 3.75 -5.26 1.17
C PHE A 80 3.57 -5.33 -0.34
N SER A 81 2.39 -5.79 -0.74
CA SER A 81 2.02 -5.89 -2.14
C SER A 81 0.57 -5.47 -2.27
N CYS A 82 0.30 -4.55 -3.17
CA CYS A 82 -1.04 -4.00 -3.36
C CYS A 82 -1.53 -4.35 -4.75
N ARG A 83 -2.80 -4.77 -4.83
CA ARG A 83 -3.43 -5.12 -6.08
C ARG A 83 -4.78 -4.43 -6.20
N CYS A 84 -5.11 -4.06 -7.42
CA CYS A 84 -6.41 -3.52 -7.76
C CYS A 84 -6.93 -4.32 -8.93
N ARG A 85 -8.09 -4.95 -8.76
CA ARG A 85 -8.70 -5.82 -9.78
C ARG A 85 -7.73 -6.92 -10.22
N GLY A 86 -6.97 -7.47 -9.27
CA GLY A 86 -6.03 -8.54 -9.56
C GLY A 86 -4.71 -8.11 -10.16
N ALA A 87 -4.52 -6.84 -10.48
CA ALA A 87 -3.28 -6.34 -11.08
C ALA A 87 -2.45 -5.61 -10.04
N ALA A 88 -1.13 -5.80 -10.10
CA ALA A 88 -0.21 -5.15 -9.17
C ALA A 88 -0.23 -3.63 -9.39
N VAL A 89 -0.33 -2.86 -8.31
CA VAL A 89 -0.31 -1.40 -8.39
C VAL A 89 0.83 -0.80 -7.56
N LEU A 90 1.21 -1.46 -6.47
CA LEU A 90 2.26 -0.94 -5.58
C LEU A 90 2.86 -2.10 -4.81
N SER A 91 4.18 -2.07 -4.65
CA SER A 91 4.85 -3.03 -3.77
C SER A 91 6.04 -2.36 -3.13
N GLY A 92 6.49 -2.92 -2.01
CA GLY A 92 7.65 -2.37 -1.33
C GLY A 92 7.97 -3.11 -0.05
N GLU A 93 8.86 -2.49 0.70
CA GLU A 93 9.32 -3.07 1.96
C GLU A 93 9.62 -1.93 2.93
N VAL A 94 9.26 -2.14 4.19
CA VAL A 94 9.50 -1.17 5.26
C VAL A 94 10.28 -1.84 6.38
N GLU A 95 11.06 -1.01 7.05
CA GLU A 95 11.66 -1.38 8.32
C GLU A 95 10.72 -0.90 9.43
N CYS A 96 10.46 -1.74 10.40
CA CYS A 96 9.53 -1.45 11.47
C CYS A 96 10.28 -1.32 12.79
N ALA A 97 9.68 -0.56 13.71
CA ALA A 97 10.23 -0.45 15.05
C ALA A 97 10.17 -1.83 15.74
N PRO A 98 11.16 -2.17 16.58
CA PRO A 98 11.08 -3.39 17.36
C PRO A 98 9.85 -3.37 18.26
N PRO A 99 9.29 -4.54 18.56
CA PRO A 99 8.14 -4.62 19.46
C PRO A 99 8.48 -4.21 20.88
#